data_95a7bd49740729dff7fc07593cc66b0f
#
_entry.id   95a7bd49740729dff7fc07593cc66b0f
#
_cell.length_a   1.000
_cell.length_b   1.000
_cell.length_c   1.000
_cell.angle_alpha   90.00
_cell.angle_beta   90.00
_cell.angle_gamma   90.00
#
_symmetry.space_group_name_H-M   'P 1'
#
loop_
_entity.id
_entity.type
_entity.pdbx_description
1 polymer ?
#
loop_
_entity_poly.entity_id
_entity_poly.type
_entity_poly.pdbx_seq_one_letter_code
_entity_poly.pdbx_strand_id
1 'polypeptide(L)'
;MHSFTNTKGFKIIKTSVAEVRAVGGYALCDGCNLPTSSGYLIPALGSYWYCQKCYDYWNKYAKFYEEDVEFETQMHDNWIKIFKEKGII
;
A
#
# COMPACT_ATOMS: atom_id res chain seq x y z
N MET A 1 2.39 9.71 5.92
CA MET A 1 1.89 8.89 4.80
C MET A 1 2.18 9.60 3.50
N HIS A 2 2.56 8.85 2.47
CA HIS A 2 2.88 9.43 1.17
C HIS A 2 2.30 8.56 0.06
N SER A 3 1.38 9.13 -0.74
CA SER A 3 0.79 8.47 -1.90
C SER A 3 1.52 8.90 -3.17
N PHE A 4 1.88 7.95 -4.01
CA PHE A 4 2.58 8.23 -5.26
C PHE A 4 2.25 7.16 -6.31
N THR A 5 2.57 7.47 -7.57
CA THR A 5 2.52 6.50 -8.66
C THR A 5 3.94 6.06 -8.98
N ASN A 6 4.19 4.76 -8.95
CA ASN A 6 5.54 4.25 -9.19
C ASN A 6 5.88 4.20 -10.69
N THR A 7 7.09 3.77 -11.03
CA THR A 7 7.57 3.77 -12.42
C THR A 7 6.81 2.81 -13.34
N LYS A 8 6.11 1.81 -12.77
CA LYS A 8 5.26 0.89 -13.54
C LYS A 8 3.83 1.37 -13.70
N GLY A 9 3.45 2.47 -13.05
CA GLY A 9 2.11 3.03 -13.12
C GLY A 9 1.19 2.63 -11.96
N PHE A 10 1.67 1.85 -11.00
CA PHE A 10 0.88 1.46 -9.84
C PHE A 10 0.76 2.61 -8.83
N LYS A 11 -0.43 2.75 -8.24
CA LYS A 11 -0.66 3.65 -7.11
C LYS A 11 -0.17 2.98 -5.84
N ILE A 12 0.66 3.67 -5.07
CA ILE A 12 1.30 3.13 -3.85
C ILE A 12 1.09 4.13 -2.72
N ILE A 13 0.86 3.62 -1.52
CA ILE A 13 0.75 4.46 -0.32
C ILE A 13 1.81 4.01 0.68
N LYS A 14 2.86 4.80 0.83
CA LYS A 14 3.90 4.54 1.83
C LYS A 14 3.44 5.04 3.19
N THR A 15 3.55 4.18 4.20
CA THR A 15 3.12 4.50 5.57
C THR A 15 4.17 4.13 6.60
N SER A 16 4.09 4.78 7.76
CA SER A 16 4.78 4.34 8.97
C SER A 16 4.00 3.22 9.66
N VAL A 17 4.63 2.59 10.64
CA VAL A 17 3.96 1.61 11.52
C VAL A 17 2.78 2.26 12.26
N ALA A 18 2.96 3.47 12.80
CA ALA A 18 1.90 4.16 13.52
C ALA A 18 0.69 4.42 12.64
N GLU A 19 0.92 4.82 11.39
CA GLU A 19 -0.15 5.10 10.44
C GLU A 19 -0.93 3.85 10.06
N VAL A 20 -0.25 2.74 9.76
CA VAL A 20 -0.95 1.51 9.40
C VAL A 20 -1.70 0.91 10.57
N ARG A 21 -1.18 1.03 11.80
CA ARG A 21 -1.89 0.61 13.02
C ARG A 21 -3.14 1.44 13.27
N ALA A 22 -3.08 2.73 12.99
CA ALA A 22 -4.23 3.63 13.16
C ALA A 22 -5.42 3.23 12.30
N VAL A 23 -5.19 2.58 11.17
CA VAL A 23 -6.25 2.10 10.27
C VAL A 23 -6.54 0.61 10.42
N GLY A 24 -6.07 -0.01 11.52
CA GLY A 24 -6.41 -1.39 11.86
C GLY A 24 -5.40 -2.45 11.43
N GLY A 25 -4.26 -2.05 10.86
CA GLY A 25 -3.22 -3.00 10.46
C GLY A 25 -2.35 -3.46 11.63
N TYR A 26 -1.69 -4.60 11.45
CA TYR A 26 -0.82 -5.20 12.47
C TYR A 26 0.64 -4.75 12.36
N ALA A 27 0.99 -4.00 11.33
CA ALA A 27 2.37 -3.56 11.06
C ALA A 27 3.33 -4.73 10.81
N LEU A 28 2.81 -5.81 10.26
CA LEU A 28 3.60 -6.95 9.78
C LEU A 28 3.53 -6.98 8.26
N CYS A 29 4.64 -7.27 7.61
CA CYS A 29 4.68 -7.40 6.16
C CYS A 29 3.83 -8.59 5.72
N ASP A 30 2.89 -8.38 4.81
CA ASP A 30 2.05 -9.45 4.27
C ASP A 30 2.82 -10.42 3.37
N GLY A 31 4.03 -10.08 2.97
CA GLY A 31 4.88 -10.95 2.16
C GLY A 31 5.76 -11.89 2.97
N CYS A 32 6.42 -11.37 4.00
CA CYS A 32 7.37 -12.16 4.80
C CYS A 32 6.97 -12.34 6.27
N ASN A 33 5.87 -11.71 6.70
CA ASN A 33 5.35 -11.75 8.07
C ASN A 33 6.30 -11.21 9.14
N LEU A 34 7.30 -10.43 8.76
CA LEU A 34 8.24 -9.83 9.69
C LEU A 34 7.81 -8.39 10.02
N PRO A 35 8.11 -7.93 11.25
CA PRO A 35 7.87 -6.53 11.59
C PRO A 35 8.82 -5.62 10.81
N THR A 36 8.36 -4.42 10.50
CA THR A 36 9.14 -3.41 9.80
C THR A 36 8.75 -2.03 10.30
N SER A 37 9.65 -1.06 10.16
CA SER A 37 9.43 0.31 10.64
C SER A 37 8.54 1.14 9.72
N SER A 38 8.46 0.77 8.46
CA SER A 38 7.60 1.41 7.47
C SER A 38 7.25 0.39 6.38
N GLY A 39 6.24 0.69 5.57
CA GLY A 39 5.84 -0.23 4.51
C GLY A 39 5.05 0.45 3.42
N TYR A 40 4.69 -0.35 2.43
CA TYR A 40 3.99 0.08 1.23
C TYR A 40 2.66 -0.64 1.13
N LEU A 41 1.57 0.13 1.20
CA LEU A 41 0.23 -0.36 0.92
C LEU A 41 0.02 -0.34 -0.59
N ILE A 42 -0.46 -1.45 -1.13
CA ILE A 42 -0.58 -1.64 -2.58
C ILE A 42 -2.05 -1.81 -2.96
N PRO A 43 -2.73 -0.74 -3.38
CA PRO A 43 -4.15 -0.81 -3.73
C PRO A 43 -4.49 -1.84 -4.82
N ALA A 44 -3.58 -2.06 -5.77
CA ALA A 44 -3.78 -3.09 -6.80
C ALA A 44 -3.93 -4.50 -6.22
N LEU A 45 -3.38 -4.76 -5.03
CA LEU A 45 -3.52 -6.00 -4.29
C LEU A 45 -4.57 -5.92 -3.18
N GLY A 46 -5.30 -4.81 -3.10
CA GLY A 46 -6.33 -4.58 -2.09
C GLY A 46 -5.75 -4.00 -0.81
N SER A 47 -5.50 -4.83 0.18
CA SER A 47 -5.04 -4.40 1.51
C SER A 47 -3.65 -4.91 1.89
N TYR A 48 -2.88 -5.42 0.95
CA TYR A 48 -1.53 -5.90 1.24
C TYR A 48 -0.58 -4.74 1.53
N TRP A 49 0.19 -4.92 2.60
CA TRP A 49 1.19 -3.97 3.07
C TRP A 49 2.54 -4.69 3.15
N TYR A 50 3.52 -4.23 2.36
CA TYR A 50 4.81 -4.89 2.22
C TYR A 50 5.93 -4.05 2.80
N CYS A 51 6.92 -4.72 3.40
CA CYS A 51 8.20 -4.06 3.72
C CYS A 51 8.92 -3.70 2.41
N GLN A 52 10.00 -2.91 2.53
CA GLN A 52 10.78 -2.47 1.36
C GLN A 52 11.20 -3.65 0.47
N LYS A 53 11.74 -4.69 1.08
CA LYS A 53 12.25 -5.86 0.36
C LYS A 53 11.13 -6.59 -0.41
N CYS A 54 10.00 -6.83 0.22
CA CYS A 54 8.89 -7.52 -0.41
C CYS A 54 8.22 -6.64 -1.47
N TYR A 55 8.13 -5.33 -1.24
CA TYR A 55 7.64 -4.39 -2.25
C TYR A 55 8.54 -4.39 -3.49
N ASP A 56 9.86 -4.32 -3.31
CA ASP A 56 10.80 -4.33 -4.43
C ASP A 56 10.70 -5.63 -5.24
N TYR A 57 10.59 -6.77 -4.55
CA TYR A 57 10.41 -8.05 -5.20
C TYR A 57 9.10 -8.11 -5.99
N TRP A 58 8.00 -7.70 -5.37
CA TRP A 58 6.70 -7.65 -6.05
C TRP A 58 6.77 -6.75 -7.28
N ASN A 59 7.30 -5.54 -7.11
CA ASN A 59 7.35 -4.54 -8.18
C ASN A 59 8.21 -5.02 -9.37
N LYS A 60 9.25 -5.79 -9.10
CA LYS A 60 10.11 -6.35 -10.15
C LYS A 60 9.35 -7.27 -11.11
N TYR A 61 8.43 -8.07 -10.59
CA TYR A 61 7.71 -9.06 -11.38
C TYR A 61 6.27 -8.67 -11.72
N ALA A 62 5.74 -7.65 -11.09
CA ALA A 62 4.37 -7.22 -11.32
C ALA A 62 4.21 -6.63 -12.72
N LYS A 63 3.07 -6.91 -13.34
CA LYS A 63 2.70 -6.33 -14.62
C LYS A 63 1.48 -5.43 -14.42
N PHE A 64 1.55 -4.22 -14.97
CA PHE A 64 0.44 -3.28 -14.93
C PHE A 64 -0.52 -3.57 -16.09
N TYR A 65 -1.81 -3.75 -15.76
CA TYR A 65 -2.87 -3.96 -16.75
C TYR A 65 -3.91 -2.85 -16.64
N GLU A 66 -4.28 -2.26 -17.78
CA GLU A 66 -5.28 -1.19 -17.81
C GLU A 66 -6.64 -1.64 -17.28
N GLU A 67 -7.00 -2.90 -17.49
CA GLU A 67 -8.26 -3.48 -17.00
C GLU A 67 -8.37 -3.50 -15.48
N ASP A 68 -7.25 -3.41 -14.76
CA ASP A 68 -7.21 -3.41 -13.29
C ASP A 68 -7.24 -2.00 -12.70
N VAL A 69 -7.14 -0.96 -13.52
CA VAL A 69 -7.04 0.43 -13.05
C VAL A 69 -8.26 0.87 -12.26
N GLU A 70 -9.45 0.46 -12.69
CA GLU A 70 -10.69 0.83 -11.98
C GLU A 70 -10.69 0.28 -10.56
N PHE A 71 -10.35 -1.00 -10.38
CA PHE A 71 -10.23 -1.63 -9.06
C PHE A 71 -9.16 -0.94 -8.22
N GLU A 72 -7.98 -0.73 -8.78
CA GLU A 72 -6.88 -0.06 -8.08
C GLU A 72 -7.26 1.34 -7.60
N THR A 73 -7.88 2.12 -8.48
CA THR A 73 -8.30 3.48 -8.16
C THR A 73 -9.33 3.47 -7.04
N GLN A 74 -10.30 2.59 -7.10
CA GLN A 74 -11.32 2.46 -6.07
C GLN A 74 -10.69 2.09 -4.72
N MET A 75 -9.78 1.13 -4.70
CA MET A 75 -9.09 0.72 -3.47
C MET A 75 -8.20 1.84 -2.93
N HIS A 76 -7.49 2.54 -3.80
CA HIS A 76 -6.68 3.68 -3.41
C HIS A 76 -7.53 4.77 -2.75
N ASP A 77 -8.63 5.15 -3.39
CA ASP A 77 -9.50 6.20 -2.89
C ASP A 77 -10.16 5.82 -1.56
N ASN A 78 -10.52 4.55 -1.40
CA ASN A 78 -11.05 4.04 -0.13
C ASN A 78 -10.01 4.16 0.98
N TRP A 79 -8.75 3.82 0.72
CA TRP A 79 -7.69 3.96 1.71
C TRP A 79 -7.43 5.42 2.06
N ILE A 80 -7.40 6.31 1.08
CA ILE A 80 -7.23 7.75 1.32
C ILE A 80 -8.36 8.26 2.21
N LYS A 81 -9.60 7.84 1.97
CA LYS A 81 -10.75 8.20 2.80
C LYS A 81 -10.56 7.72 4.25
N ILE A 82 -10.13 6.48 4.44
CA ILE A 82 -9.89 5.92 5.77
C ILE A 82 -8.79 6.72 6.50
N PHE A 83 -7.69 7.04 5.83
CA PHE A 83 -6.61 7.84 6.41
C PHE A 83 -7.10 9.24 6.81
N LYS A 84 -7.96 9.86 6.00
CA LYS A 84 -8.57 11.16 6.35
C LYS A 84 -9.47 11.05 7.57
N GLU A 85 -10.30 10.01 7.64
CA GLU A 85 -11.20 9.80 8.78
C GLU A 85 -10.43 9.59 10.09
N LYS A 86 -9.22 9.05 10.02
CA LYS A 86 -8.35 8.86 11.18
C LYS A 86 -7.46 10.06 11.48
N GLY A 87 -7.58 11.13 10.71
CA GLY A 87 -6.80 12.35 10.94
C GLY A 87 -5.34 12.26 10.51
N ILE A 88 -4.98 11.29 9.68
CA ILE A 88 -3.60 11.10 9.21
C ILE A 88 -3.26 12.09 8.09
N ILE A 89 -4.24 12.47 7.30
CA ILE A 89 -4.11 13.47 6.26
C ILE A 89 -5.27 14.46 6.27
#